data_bbe3eba91d3ce48b98a2b28350ae58ff
#
_entry.id   bbe3eba91d3ce48b98a2b28350ae58ff
#
_cell.length_a   1.000
_cell.length_b   1.000
_cell.length_c   1.000
_cell.angle_alpha   90.00
_cell.angle_beta   90.00
_cell.angle_gamma   90.00
#
_symmetry.space_group_name_H-M   'P 1'
#
loop_
_entity.id
_entity.type
_entity.pdbx_description
1 polymer ?
#
loop_
_entity_poly.entity_id
_entity_poly.type
_entity_poly.pdbx_seq_one_letter_code
_entity_poly.pdbx_strand_id
1 'polypeptide(L)'
;KAAFQKAASEALESVTSDKNASRYANDIAIVTGVSPNSIAAQVVEGLLAGGATVVATSHSFKPSIKAWAKQAYREHATGNAKLWLVPANLSSYRDVDALVDWVGHEQKKTSGATTTILKPAWEPTLFFPFAAPPVHGTLADSGDLFESQARLMLWGVERAIAGFSHIGADTNVQHKLHVVLPGSPNRGVFGGDGAYGEVKSAFDAIVNRARAE
;
A
#
# COMPACT_ATOMS: atom_id res chain seq x y z
N LYS A 1 -3.08 -11.28 -26.38
CA LYS A 1 -2.55 -12.26 -25.39
C LYS A 1 -1.02 -12.34 -25.47
N ALA A 2 -0.44 -12.60 -26.66
CA ALA A 2 1.02 -12.70 -26.84
C ALA A 2 1.77 -11.40 -26.50
N ALA A 3 1.27 -10.22 -26.91
CA ALA A 3 1.88 -8.94 -26.60
C ALA A 3 1.92 -8.65 -25.09
N PHE A 4 0.86 -9.00 -24.35
CA PHE A 4 0.80 -8.87 -22.91
C PHE A 4 1.78 -9.82 -22.21
N GLN A 5 1.86 -11.07 -22.66
CA GLN A 5 2.82 -12.03 -22.12
C GLN A 5 4.26 -11.59 -22.35
N LYS A 6 4.57 -11.05 -23.54
CA LYS A 6 5.89 -10.50 -23.85
C LYS A 6 6.23 -9.32 -22.95
N ALA A 7 5.33 -8.34 -22.81
CA ALA A 7 5.54 -7.18 -21.94
C ALA A 7 5.70 -7.60 -20.47
N ALA A 8 4.94 -8.59 -20.00
CA ALA A 8 5.08 -9.12 -18.65
C ALA A 8 6.42 -9.85 -18.45
N SER A 9 6.90 -10.62 -19.44
CA SER A 9 8.21 -11.28 -19.39
C SER A 9 9.34 -10.25 -19.40
N GLU A 10 9.29 -9.25 -20.29
CA GLU A 10 10.28 -8.18 -20.35
C GLU A 10 10.34 -7.37 -19.07
N ALA A 11 9.18 -7.06 -18.45
CA ALA A 11 9.12 -6.42 -17.16
C ALA A 11 9.72 -7.29 -16.04
N LEU A 12 9.44 -8.60 -16.05
CA LEU A 12 9.99 -9.53 -15.08
C LEU A 12 11.51 -9.69 -15.25
N GLU A 13 12.00 -9.80 -16.48
CA GLU A 13 13.44 -9.87 -16.79
C GLU A 13 14.16 -8.59 -16.38
N SER A 14 13.56 -7.41 -16.60
CA SER A 14 14.14 -6.13 -16.16
C SER A 14 14.27 -6.03 -14.65
N VAL A 15 13.34 -6.62 -13.89
CA VAL A 15 13.39 -6.67 -12.42
C VAL A 15 14.41 -7.68 -11.93
N THR A 16 14.61 -8.81 -12.62
CA THR A 16 15.52 -9.87 -12.19
C THR A 16 16.97 -9.68 -12.66
N SER A 17 17.21 -8.94 -13.74
CA SER A 17 18.56 -8.72 -14.27
C SER A 17 19.39 -7.69 -13.52
N ASP A 18 18.75 -6.82 -12.75
CA ASP A 18 19.41 -5.70 -12.08
C ASP A 18 19.75 -6.02 -10.62
N LYS A 19 20.67 -6.99 -10.45
CA LYS A 19 21.14 -7.45 -9.12
C LYS A 19 21.90 -6.37 -8.32
N ASN A 20 22.19 -5.21 -8.90
CA ASN A 20 22.91 -4.11 -8.25
C ASN A 20 22.11 -2.82 -8.13
N ALA A 21 20.85 -2.80 -8.52
CA ALA A 21 20.13 -1.56 -8.57
C ALA A 21 19.39 -1.30 -7.27
N SER A 22 19.81 -0.29 -6.62
CA SER A 22 19.03 0.52 -5.70
C SER A 22 17.90 1.25 -6.48
N ARG A 23 17.10 0.48 -7.25
CA ARG A 23 16.07 1.00 -8.16
C ARG A 23 15.03 1.85 -7.44
N TYR A 24 14.77 1.49 -6.19
CA TYR A 24 13.81 2.15 -5.33
C TYR A 24 14.48 2.82 -4.11
N ALA A 25 15.79 3.10 -4.17
CA ALA A 25 16.54 3.63 -3.03
C ALA A 25 16.02 4.97 -2.50
N ASN A 26 15.40 5.76 -3.37
CA ASN A 26 14.82 7.05 -3.02
C ASN A 26 13.28 6.97 -2.83
N ASP A 27 12.70 5.78 -2.96
CA ASP A 27 11.27 5.61 -2.84
C ASP A 27 10.85 5.33 -1.40
N ILE A 28 9.74 5.94 -1.04
CA ILE A 28 9.01 5.68 0.19
C ILE A 28 7.68 5.10 -0.21
N ALA A 29 7.51 3.80 0.05
CA ALA A 29 6.37 3.02 -0.38
C ALA A 29 5.45 2.68 0.77
N ILE A 30 4.16 2.93 0.59
CA ILE A 30 3.11 2.50 1.51
C ILE A 30 2.42 1.28 0.90
N VAL A 31 2.44 0.15 1.58
CA VAL A 31 1.80 -1.10 1.15
C VAL A 31 0.80 -1.55 2.20
N THR A 32 -0.47 -1.62 1.85
CA THR A 32 -1.52 -1.99 2.81
C THR A 32 -1.97 -3.44 2.69
N GLY A 33 -2.47 -4.00 3.80
CA GLY A 33 -3.04 -5.34 3.80
C GLY A 33 -2.02 -6.46 3.70
N VAL A 34 -0.82 -6.27 4.27
CA VAL A 34 0.21 -7.29 4.21
C VAL A 34 -0.14 -8.49 5.11
N SER A 35 0.03 -9.67 4.56
CA SER A 35 0.01 -10.95 5.26
C SER A 35 0.97 -11.93 4.59
N PRO A 36 1.50 -12.92 5.30
CA PRO A 36 2.36 -13.93 4.69
C PRO A 36 1.72 -14.55 3.43
N ASN A 37 2.50 -14.74 2.39
CA ASN A 37 2.10 -15.31 1.09
C ASN A 37 1.06 -14.48 0.30
N SER A 38 0.82 -13.23 0.66
CA SER A 38 -0.05 -12.32 -0.11
C SER A 38 0.72 -11.63 -1.23
N ILE A 39 -0.04 -11.10 -2.22
CA ILE A 39 0.53 -10.21 -3.25
C ILE A 39 1.22 -9.00 -2.61
N ALA A 40 0.61 -8.42 -1.56
CA ALA A 40 1.19 -7.32 -0.81
C ALA A 40 2.55 -7.67 -0.20
N ALA A 41 2.72 -8.91 0.31
CA ALA A 41 3.99 -9.38 0.84
C ALA A 41 5.06 -9.45 -0.25
N GLN A 42 4.74 -9.98 -1.42
CA GLN A 42 5.67 -10.05 -2.55
C GLN A 42 6.08 -8.66 -3.06
N VAL A 43 5.15 -7.71 -3.07
CA VAL A 43 5.46 -6.31 -3.41
C VAL A 43 6.43 -5.70 -2.38
N VAL A 44 6.22 -5.94 -1.08
CA VAL A 44 7.14 -5.48 -0.03
C VAL A 44 8.54 -6.08 -0.24
N GLU A 45 8.63 -7.38 -0.52
CA GLU A 45 9.90 -8.08 -0.76
C GLU A 45 10.64 -7.49 -1.98
N GLY A 46 9.93 -7.25 -3.09
CA GLY A 46 10.49 -6.61 -4.29
C GLY A 46 10.95 -5.17 -4.04
N LEU A 47 10.21 -4.38 -3.28
CA LEU A 47 10.57 -3.02 -2.92
C LEU A 47 11.81 -2.98 -2.01
N LEU A 48 11.92 -3.90 -1.05
CA LEU A 48 13.09 -4.04 -0.19
C LEU A 48 14.33 -4.45 -0.99
N ALA A 49 14.18 -5.36 -1.96
CA ALA A 49 15.25 -5.75 -2.87
C ALA A 49 15.72 -4.59 -3.75
N GLY A 50 14.86 -3.62 -4.04
CA GLY A 50 15.20 -2.39 -4.73
C GLY A 50 15.70 -1.25 -3.84
N GLY A 51 15.83 -1.46 -2.53
CA GLY A 51 16.40 -0.47 -1.62
C GLY A 51 15.41 0.52 -1.00
N ALA A 52 14.09 0.34 -1.18
CA ALA A 52 13.06 1.26 -0.72
C ALA A 52 12.93 1.34 0.81
N THR A 53 12.42 2.48 1.29
CA THR A 53 11.80 2.55 2.61
C THR A 53 10.33 2.13 2.49
N VAL A 54 9.94 1.04 3.15
CA VAL A 54 8.61 0.45 3.05
C VAL A 54 7.85 0.58 4.36
N VAL A 55 6.67 1.16 4.31
CA VAL A 55 5.66 1.15 5.38
C VAL A 55 4.60 0.11 5.01
N ALA A 56 4.67 -1.04 5.64
CA ALA A 56 3.73 -2.14 5.47
C ALA A 56 2.65 -2.08 6.55
N THR A 57 1.37 -2.09 6.18
CA THR A 57 0.30 -2.06 7.18
C THR A 57 -0.46 -3.38 7.28
N SER A 58 -0.83 -3.73 8.51
CA SER A 58 -1.74 -4.83 8.81
C SER A 58 -2.72 -4.40 9.90
N HIS A 59 -3.95 -4.94 9.87
CA HIS A 59 -4.93 -4.64 10.91
C HIS A 59 -4.58 -5.26 12.27
N SER A 60 -3.65 -6.22 12.32
CA SER A 60 -3.23 -6.88 13.56
C SER A 60 -1.77 -7.30 13.53
N PHE A 61 -1.13 -7.29 14.70
CA PHE A 61 0.25 -7.73 14.87
C PHE A 61 0.34 -9.19 15.34
N LYS A 62 -0.23 -10.11 14.57
CA LYS A 62 -0.10 -11.54 14.83
C LYS A 62 1.38 -11.98 14.79
N PRO A 63 1.78 -12.99 15.57
CA PRO A 63 3.16 -13.50 15.56
C PRO A 63 3.65 -13.88 14.16
N SER A 64 2.79 -14.45 13.32
CA SER A 64 3.09 -14.83 11.94
C SER A 64 3.47 -13.63 11.07
N ILE A 65 2.77 -12.49 11.20
CA ILE A 65 3.07 -11.26 10.44
C ILE A 65 4.40 -10.67 10.88
N LYS A 66 4.68 -10.66 12.19
CA LYS A 66 5.97 -10.19 12.73
C LYS A 66 7.13 -11.09 12.30
N ALA A 67 6.92 -12.40 12.27
CA ALA A 67 7.91 -13.36 11.81
C ALA A 67 8.21 -13.18 10.33
N TRP A 68 7.16 -13.07 9.50
CA TRP A 68 7.30 -12.77 8.08
C TRP A 68 8.06 -11.46 7.84
N ALA A 69 7.70 -10.37 8.51
CA ALA A 69 8.35 -9.07 8.31
C ALA A 69 9.86 -9.13 8.63
N LYS A 70 10.24 -9.84 9.70
CA LYS A 70 11.65 -10.07 10.05
C LYS A 70 12.38 -10.89 8.99
N GLN A 71 11.73 -11.93 8.47
CA GLN A 71 12.29 -12.80 7.43
C GLN A 71 12.44 -12.02 6.12
N ALA A 72 11.38 -11.36 5.64
CA ALA A 72 11.38 -10.55 4.43
C ALA A 72 12.50 -9.49 4.46
N TYR A 73 12.67 -8.79 5.58
CA TYR A 73 13.75 -7.82 5.73
C TYR A 73 15.13 -8.47 5.63
N ARG A 74 15.37 -9.61 6.30
CA ARG A 74 16.67 -10.29 6.26
C ARG A 74 17.03 -10.83 4.89
N GLU A 75 16.03 -11.34 4.16
CA GLU A 75 16.25 -12.04 2.89
C GLU A 75 16.30 -11.09 1.69
N HIS A 76 15.56 -9.99 1.76
CA HIS A 76 15.35 -9.12 0.59
C HIS A 76 15.92 -7.71 0.74
N ALA A 77 16.13 -7.20 1.96
CA ALA A 77 16.59 -5.82 2.09
C ALA A 77 17.99 -5.62 1.54
N THR A 78 18.15 -4.63 0.67
CA THR A 78 19.43 -4.23 0.07
C THR A 78 19.73 -2.75 0.36
N GLY A 79 21.00 -2.39 0.34
CA GLY A 79 21.43 -1.01 0.53
C GLY A 79 20.91 -0.40 1.83
N ASN A 80 20.18 0.70 1.73
CA ASN A 80 19.60 1.43 2.85
C ASN A 80 18.11 1.14 3.05
N ALA A 81 17.60 0.02 2.50
CA ALA A 81 16.20 -0.37 2.63
C ALA A 81 15.75 -0.40 4.09
N LYS A 82 14.51 0.00 4.34
CA LYS A 82 13.88 -0.02 5.67
C LYS A 82 12.50 -0.64 5.58
N LEU A 83 12.13 -1.40 6.60
CA LEU A 83 10.78 -1.94 6.73
C LEU A 83 10.15 -1.49 8.04
N TRP A 84 9.01 -0.83 7.94
CA TRP A 84 8.16 -0.46 9.06
C TRP A 84 6.87 -1.24 8.97
N LEU A 85 6.55 -1.99 10.01
CA LEU A 85 5.26 -2.67 10.13
C LEU A 85 4.37 -1.83 11.05
N VAL A 86 3.28 -1.30 10.52
CA VAL A 86 2.38 -0.36 11.21
C VAL A 86 0.98 -0.94 11.30
N PRO A 87 0.34 -0.93 12.49
CA PRO A 87 -1.06 -1.34 12.61
C PRO A 87 -1.96 -0.25 12.03
N ALA A 88 -2.92 -0.63 11.19
CA ALA A 88 -3.94 0.29 10.71
C ALA A 88 -5.21 -0.48 10.32
N ASN A 89 -6.36 -0.01 10.77
CA ASN A 89 -7.66 -0.44 10.29
C ASN A 89 -8.14 0.52 9.19
N LEU A 90 -7.97 0.13 7.94
CA LEU A 90 -8.26 1.02 6.81
C LEU A 90 -9.76 1.19 6.52
N SER A 91 -10.64 0.47 7.23
CA SER A 91 -12.07 0.79 7.26
C SER A 91 -12.40 1.96 8.20
N SER A 92 -11.45 2.36 9.04
CA SER A 92 -11.56 3.49 9.96
C SER A 92 -10.90 4.73 9.35
N TYR A 93 -11.66 5.74 9.04
CA TYR A 93 -11.11 7.00 8.53
C TYR A 93 -10.14 7.65 9.52
N ARG A 94 -10.40 7.51 10.82
CA ARG A 94 -9.48 7.97 11.86
C ARG A 94 -8.13 7.27 11.78
N ASP A 95 -8.11 5.95 11.53
CA ASP A 95 -6.87 5.20 11.42
C ASP A 95 -6.13 5.54 10.11
N VAL A 96 -6.88 5.81 9.03
CA VAL A 96 -6.30 6.31 7.78
C VAL A 96 -5.62 7.65 8.01
N ASP A 97 -6.31 8.60 8.65
CA ASP A 97 -5.75 9.92 8.97
C ASP A 97 -4.54 9.81 9.89
N ALA A 98 -4.61 8.96 10.91
CA ALA A 98 -3.49 8.72 11.83
C ALA A 98 -2.28 8.09 11.10
N LEU A 99 -2.50 7.22 10.13
CA LEU A 99 -1.44 6.67 9.30
C LEU A 99 -0.79 7.74 8.43
N VAL A 100 -1.60 8.59 7.77
CA VAL A 100 -1.13 9.72 6.96
C VAL A 100 -0.29 10.67 7.83
N ASP A 101 -0.82 11.07 8.98
CA ASP A 101 -0.12 11.95 9.93
C ASP A 101 1.19 11.32 10.41
N TRP A 102 1.16 10.05 10.81
CA TRP A 102 2.37 9.34 11.23
C TRP A 102 3.44 9.27 10.13
N VAL A 103 3.05 9.08 8.88
CA VAL A 103 3.99 9.06 7.73
C VAL A 103 4.57 10.46 7.51
N GLY A 104 3.74 11.49 7.48
CA GLY A 104 4.14 12.86 7.16
C GLY A 104 4.94 13.58 8.24
N HIS A 105 4.87 13.13 9.50
CA HIS A 105 5.55 13.78 10.61
C HIS A 105 6.68 12.93 11.21
N GLU A 106 7.70 13.61 11.73
CA GLU A 106 8.76 12.92 12.46
C GLU A 106 8.27 12.37 13.80
N GLN A 107 8.79 11.21 14.18
CA GLN A 107 8.53 10.60 15.49
C GLN A 107 9.75 10.77 16.38
N LYS A 108 9.55 11.35 17.55
CA LYS A 108 10.62 11.65 18.52
C LYS A 108 10.39 10.89 19.82
N LYS A 109 11.49 10.56 20.47
CA LYS A 109 11.49 10.09 21.84
C LYS A 109 12.36 11.03 22.68
N THR A 110 11.78 11.64 23.70
CA THR A 110 12.51 12.46 24.67
C THR A 110 12.72 11.65 25.95
N SER A 111 13.97 11.60 26.41
CA SER A 111 14.35 10.98 27.68
C SER A 111 15.27 11.94 28.41
N GLY A 112 14.74 12.57 29.46
CA GLY A 112 15.42 13.67 30.13
C GLY A 112 15.66 14.86 29.19
N ALA A 113 16.90 15.33 29.09
CA ALA A 113 17.29 16.43 28.20
C ALA A 113 17.58 15.98 26.75
N THR A 114 17.56 14.68 26.47
CA THR A 114 17.93 14.16 25.15
C THR A 114 16.70 13.84 24.33
N THR A 115 16.61 14.38 23.11
CA THR A 115 15.58 14.03 22.12
C THR A 115 16.21 13.26 20.96
N THR A 116 15.69 12.08 20.68
CA THR A 116 16.13 11.22 19.58
C THR A 116 15.02 11.13 18.55
N ILE A 117 15.35 11.35 17.28
CA ILE A 117 14.42 11.12 16.17
C ILE A 117 14.39 9.61 15.88
N LEU A 118 13.24 9.00 16.13
CA LEU A 118 12.99 7.57 15.83
C LEU A 118 12.67 7.34 14.37
N LYS A 119 11.93 8.26 13.76
CA LYS A 119 11.51 8.26 12.37
C LYS A 119 11.49 9.69 11.84
N PRO A 120 12.12 10.01 10.70
CA PRO A 120 11.96 11.32 10.06
C PRO A 120 10.55 11.47 9.45
N ALA A 121 10.17 12.68 9.08
CA ALA A 121 9.05 12.92 8.19
C ALA A 121 9.35 12.29 6.82
N TRP A 122 8.32 11.74 6.18
CA TRP A 122 8.42 11.13 4.87
C TRP A 122 7.40 11.71 3.91
N GLU A 123 7.79 11.84 2.65
CA GLU A 123 6.93 12.16 1.51
C GLU A 123 6.78 10.88 0.67
N PRO A 124 5.66 10.15 0.75
CA PRO A 124 5.48 8.89 0.03
C PRO A 124 5.51 9.08 -1.48
N THR A 125 6.25 8.24 -2.20
CA THR A 125 6.31 8.23 -3.66
C THR A 125 5.48 7.13 -4.29
N LEU A 126 5.22 6.04 -3.55
CA LEU A 126 4.50 4.87 -4.02
C LEU A 126 3.41 4.46 -3.02
N PHE A 127 2.20 4.18 -3.52
CA PHE A 127 1.11 3.65 -2.71
C PHE A 127 0.45 2.43 -3.35
N PHE A 128 0.39 1.33 -2.58
CA PHE A 128 -0.19 0.04 -2.97
C PHE A 128 -1.34 -0.32 -2.02
N PRO A 129 -2.60 0.08 -2.32
CA PRO A 129 -3.77 -0.19 -1.48
C PRO A 129 -4.30 -1.62 -1.68
N PHE A 130 -3.60 -2.62 -1.15
CA PHE A 130 -3.95 -4.04 -1.32
C PHE A 130 -4.79 -4.63 -0.19
N ALA A 131 -5.11 -3.83 0.84
CA ALA A 131 -5.99 -4.30 1.90
C ALA A 131 -7.38 -4.64 1.35
N ALA A 132 -7.83 -5.86 1.64
CA ALA A 132 -9.17 -6.32 1.33
C ALA A 132 -9.70 -7.17 2.48
N PRO A 133 -10.99 -7.11 2.81
CA PRO A 133 -11.61 -8.04 3.73
C PRO A 133 -11.83 -9.38 3.03
N PRO A 134 -12.22 -10.44 3.75
CA PRO A 134 -12.81 -11.60 3.11
C PRO A 134 -13.99 -11.18 2.23
N VAL A 135 -13.95 -11.54 0.94
CA VAL A 135 -14.99 -11.16 -0.02
C VAL A 135 -16.02 -12.27 -0.11
N HIS A 136 -17.24 -11.96 0.24
CA HIS A 136 -18.41 -12.85 0.18
C HIS A 136 -19.69 -12.02 0.23
N GLY A 137 -20.81 -12.62 -0.12
CA GLY A 137 -22.13 -12.02 -0.09
C GLY A 137 -22.79 -11.97 -1.46
N THR A 138 -24.11 -11.99 -1.46
CA THR A 138 -24.99 -11.84 -2.63
C THR A 138 -25.70 -10.50 -2.58
N LEU A 139 -26.47 -10.14 -3.59
CA LEU A 139 -27.29 -8.92 -3.57
C LEU A 139 -28.25 -8.87 -2.37
N ALA A 140 -28.66 -10.04 -1.85
CA ALA A 140 -29.53 -10.12 -0.67
C ALA A 140 -28.82 -9.72 0.63
N ASP A 141 -27.47 -9.73 0.63
CA ASP A 141 -26.63 -9.36 1.77
C ASP A 141 -26.18 -7.89 1.70
N SER A 142 -26.74 -7.10 0.77
CA SER A 142 -26.44 -5.67 0.66
C SER A 142 -26.85 -4.94 1.96
N GLY A 143 -26.00 -3.99 2.40
CA GLY A 143 -26.12 -3.30 3.67
C GLY A 143 -24.77 -3.21 4.36
N ASP A 144 -24.71 -3.52 5.64
CA ASP A 144 -23.51 -3.36 6.49
C ASP A 144 -22.29 -4.10 5.92
N LEU A 145 -22.48 -5.30 5.34
CA LEU A 145 -21.40 -6.06 4.72
C LEU A 145 -20.83 -5.32 3.52
N PHE A 146 -21.68 -4.86 2.61
CA PHE A 146 -21.26 -4.12 1.41
C PHE A 146 -20.65 -2.77 1.77
N GLU A 147 -21.25 -2.06 2.73
CA GLU A 147 -20.69 -0.82 3.25
C GLU A 147 -19.28 -1.04 3.83
N SER A 148 -19.09 -2.07 4.63
CA SER A 148 -17.78 -2.41 5.20
C SER A 148 -16.73 -2.69 4.12
N GLN A 149 -17.10 -3.43 3.08
CA GLN A 149 -16.23 -3.73 1.94
C GLN A 149 -15.88 -2.47 1.13
N ALA A 150 -16.89 -1.65 0.81
CA ALA A 150 -16.70 -0.39 0.09
C ALA A 150 -15.88 0.61 0.91
N ARG A 151 -16.13 0.70 2.21
CA ARG A 151 -15.40 1.57 3.13
C ARG A 151 -13.91 1.24 3.15
N LEU A 152 -13.54 -0.05 3.22
CA LEU A 152 -12.15 -0.47 3.23
C LEU A 152 -11.47 -0.29 1.86
N MET A 153 -12.10 -0.80 0.80
CA MET A 153 -11.44 -0.96 -0.50
C MET A 153 -11.63 0.24 -1.44
N LEU A 154 -12.59 1.12 -1.19
CA LEU A 154 -12.89 2.28 -2.02
C LEU A 154 -12.67 3.59 -1.26
N TRP A 155 -13.53 3.90 -0.31
CA TRP A 155 -13.51 5.22 0.36
C TRP A 155 -12.29 5.42 1.25
N GLY A 156 -11.83 4.38 1.94
CA GLY A 156 -10.57 4.40 2.69
C GLY A 156 -9.36 4.60 1.78
N VAL A 157 -9.39 4.00 0.59
CA VAL A 157 -8.34 4.17 -0.43
C VAL A 157 -8.34 5.61 -0.98
N GLU A 158 -9.49 6.17 -1.36
CA GLU A 158 -9.60 7.57 -1.82
C GLU A 158 -9.08 8.54 -0.75
N ARG A 159 -9.49 8.34 0.52
CA ARG A 159 -9.00 9.16 1.64
C ARG A 159 -7.50 9.06 1.83
N ALA A 160 -6.93 7.86 1.73
CA ALA A 160 -5.49 7.63 1.83
C ALA A 160 -4.72 8.28 0.66
N ILE A 161 -5.24 8.18 -0.57
CA ILE A 161 -4.66 8.85 -1.74
C ILE A 161 -4.61 10.37 -1.50
N ALA A 162 -5.74 10.96 -1.12
CA ALA A 162 -5.81 12.39 -0.82
C ALA A 162 -4.83 12.79 0.28
N GLY A 163 -4.80 12.04 1.40
CA GLY A 163 -3.91 12.34 2.51
C GLY A 163 -2.43 12.24 2.13
N PHE A 164 -2.01 11.15 1.51
CA PHE A 164 -0.60 10.95 1.13
C PHE A 164 -0.14 11.91 0.03
N SER A 165 -1.00 12.28 -0.92
CA SER A 165 -0.65 13.22 -1.98
C SER A 165 -0.46 14.65 -1.48
N HIS A 166 -1.05 15.01 -0.34
CA HIS A 166 -0.88 16.34 0.27
C HIS A 166 0.39 16.45 1.13
N ILE A 167 1.02 15.34 1.53
CA ILE A 167 2.26 15.39 2.30
C ILE A 167 3.35 16.02 1.44
N GLY A 168 3.94 17.13 1.91
CA GLY A 168 5.01 17.84 1.20
C GLY A 168 4.55 18.72 0.02
N ALA A 169 3.25 18.78 -0.29
CA ALA A 169 2.76 19.53 -1.43
C ALA A 169 3.14 21.03 -1.41
N ASP A 170 3.21 21.63 -0.22
CA ASP A 170 3.58 23.04 -0.05
C ASP A 170 5.09 23.30 -0.18
N THR A 171 5.91 22.28 -0.02
CA THR A 171 7.38 22.40 0.03
C THR A 171 8.07 21.76 -1.16
N ASN A 172 7.42 20.81 -1.81
CA ASN A 172 7.98 20.04 -2.92
C ASN A 172 6.99 19.94 -4.09
N VAL A 173 6.99 20.94 -4.94
CA VAL A 173 6.11 21.01 -6.14
C VAL A 173 6.36 19.90 -7.17
N GLN A 174 7.47 19.19 -7.06
CA GLN A 174 7.80 18.07 -7.94
C GLN A 174 7.44 16.72 -7.32
N HIS A 175 7.01 16.70 -6.05
CA HIS A 175 6.58 15.47 -5.40
C HIS A 175 5.40 14.86 -6.14
N LYS A 176 5.49 13.57 -6.42
CA LYS A 176 4.43 12.80 -7.09
C LYS A 176 4.23 11.49 -6.38
N LEU A 177 2.99 11.25 -5.96
CA LEU A 177 2.57 9.96 -5.46
C LEU A 177 2.08 9.09 -6.63
N HIS A 178 2.75 7.97 -6.88
CA HIS A 178 2.27 6.95 -7.81
C HIS A 178 1.42 5.92 -7.06
N VAL A 179 0.18 5.78 -7.47
CA VAL A 179 -0.78 4.84 -6.87
C VAL A 179 -1.00 3.65 -7.80
N VAL A 180 -0.81 2.44 -7.28
CA VAL A 180 -1.05 1.19 -8.00
C VAL A 180 -2.31 0.54 -7.46
N LEU A 181 -3.45 0.82 -8.10
CA LEU A 181 -4.74 0.23 -7.73
C LEU A 181 -4.82 -1.23 -8.19
N PRO A 182 -5.10 -2.19 -7.29
CA PRO A 182 -5.16 -3.60 -7.65
C PRO A 182 -6.44 -3.91 -8.42
N GLY A 183 -6.36 -3.98 -9.74
CA GLY A 183 -7.46 -4.39 -10.60
C GLY A 183 -7.87 -5.85 -10.36
N SER A 184 -9.03 -6.22 -10.92
CA SER A 184 -9.52 -7.60 -10.91
C SER A 184 -10.23 -7.91 -12.23
N PRO A 185 -10.16 -9.14 -12.74
CA PRO A 185 -11.03 -9.59 -13.82
C PRO A 185 -12.49 -9.68 -13.36
N ASN A 186 -12.73 -9.80 -12.05
CA ASN A 186 -14.06 -9.78 -11.49
C ASN A 186 -14.53 -8.32 -11.31
N ARG A 187 -15.41 -7.92 -12.22
CA ARG A 187 -16.10 -6.61 -12.21
C ARG A 187 -17.60 -6.82 -12.30
N GLY A 188 -18.13 -7.66 -11.37
CA GLY A 188 -19.53 -8.05 -11.35
C GLY A 188 -19.88 -9.23 -12.28
N VAL A 189 -18.88 -9.94 -12.80
CA VAL A 189 -19.08 -11.14 -13.65
C VAL A 189 -19.34 -12.39 -12.79
N PHE A 190 -18.81 -12.43 -11.58
CA PHE A 190 -18.97 -13.54 -10.65
C PHE A 190 -19.91 -13.11 -9.52
N GLY A 191 -20.80 -13.99 -9.11
CA GLY A 191 -21.66 -13.79 -7.94
C GLY A 191 -21.00 -14.26 -6.65
N GLY A 192 -21.57 -13.82 -5.51
CA GLY A 192 -21.14 -14.28 -4.19
C GLY A 192 -19.90 -13.59 -3.61
N ASP A 193 -19.46 -12.50 -4.20
CA ASP A 193 -18.27 -11.72 -3.82
C ASP A 193 -18.60 -10.39 -3.10
N GLY A 194 -19.85 -10.19 -2.70
CA GLY A 194 -20.31 -8.97 -2.06
C GLY A 194 -20.17 -7.76 -2.98
N ALA A 195 -19.68 -6.64 -2.46
CA ALA A 195 -19.43 -5.41 -3.21
C ALA A 195 -18.06 -5.39 -3.92
N TYR A 196 -17.35 -6.50 -3.99
CA TYR A 196 -15.98 -6.51 -4.55
C TYR A 196 -15.95 -6.11 -6.02
N GLY A 197 -16.86 -6.66 -6.82
CA GLY A 197 -16.95 -6.36 -8.25
C GLY A 197 -17.23 -4.89 -8.52
N GLU A 198 -18.15 -4.28 -7.78
CA GLU A 198 -18.51 -2.87 -7.85
C GLU A 198 -17.33 -1.98 -7.47
N VAL A 199 -16.64 -2.30 -6.36
CA VAL A 199 -15.45 -1.56 -5.93
C VAL A 199 -14.35 -1.62 -6.97
N LYS A 200 -14.06 -2.80 -7.54
CA LYS A 200 -13.03 -2.94 -8.56
C LYS A 200 -13.40 -2.22 -9.86
N SER A 201 -14.67 -2.12 -10.18
CA SER A 201 -15.16 -1.31 -11.31
C SER A 201 -15.03 0.19 -11.05
N ALA A 202 -15.22 0.62 -9.80
CA ALA A 202 -15.10 2.03 -9.39
C ALA A 202 -13.65 2.56 -9.48
N PHE A 203 -12.64 1.70 -9.51
CA PHE A 203 -11.23 2.14 -9.66
C PHE A 203 -10.97 2.92 -10.95
N ASP A 204 -11.68 2.61 -12.03
CA ASP A 204 -11.59 3.39 -13.27
C ASP A 204 -12.07 4.84 -13.05
N ALA A 205 -13.10 5.03 -12.22
CA ALA A 205 -13.59 6.35 -11.84
C ALA A 205 -12.58 7.14 -10.99
N ILE A 206 -11.89 6.46 -10.05
CA ILE A 206 -10.83 7.09 -9.26
C ILE A 206 -9.69 7.57 -10.17
N VAL A 207 -9.26 6.73 -11.11
CA VAL A 207 -8.21 7.10 -12.07
C VAL A 207 -8.61 8.30 -12.92
N ASN A 208 -9.86 8.34 -13.37
CA ASN A 208 -10.36 9.47 -14.17
C ASN A 208 -10.44 10.76 -13.34
N ARG A 209 -10.92 10.67 -12.09
CA ARG A 209 -10.96 11.80 -11.15
C ARG A 209 -9.56 12.36 -10.89
N ALA A 210 -8.60 11.51 -10.55
CA ALA A 210 -7.22 11.92 -10.25
C ALA A 210 -6.49 12.56 -11.45
N ARG A 211 -7.00 12.36 -12.67
CA ARG A 211 -6.49 13.05 -13.88
C ARG A 211 -7.15 14.41 -14.11
N ALA A 212 -8.33 14.62 -13.54
CA ALA A 212 -9.11 15.83 -13.70
C ALA A 212 -8.86 16.87 -12.59
N GLU A 213 -8.48 16.43 -11.41
CA GLU A 213 -8.10 17.23 -10.24
C GLU A 213 -6.59 17.53 -10.22
#